data_0be1370f2c4e75335423cfa8134ce672
#
_entry.id   0be1370f2c4e75335423cfa8134ce672
#
_cell.length_a   1.000
_cell.length_b   1.000
_cell.length_c   1.000
_cell.angle_alpha   90.00
_cell.angle_beta   90.00
_cell.angle_gamma   90.00
#
_symmetry.space_group_name_H-M   'P 1'
#
loop_
_entity.id
_entity.type
_entity.pdbx_description
1 polymer ?
#
loop_
_entity_poly.entity_id
_entity_poly.type
_entity_poly.pdbx_seq_one_letter_code
_entity_poly.pdbx_strand_id
1 'polypeptide(L)'
;MSTPSTDQPNAGAAGEASLDLCGTPCPLNYIRSKLALEKLESGAWLQVDLDAGEPEQMVMVGLRDAGHRVEREPLQPGIVRLRIRRDG
;
A
#
# COMPACT_ATOMS: atom_id res chain seq x y z
N MET A 1 14.05 14.49 -21.85
CA MET A 1 13.77 13.39 -21.42
C MET A 1 12.98 13.44 -20.24
N SER A 2 12.00 12.84 -20.19
CA SER A 2 11.18 12.96 -19.09
C SER A 2 11.57 11.96 -18.08
N THR A 3 11.63 12.38 -16.92
CA THR A 3 11.88 11.53 -15.85
C THR A 3 10.62 11.05 -15.30
N PRO A 4 10.49 9.80 -15.11
CA PRO A 4 9.27 9.30 -14.51
C PRO A 4 9.13 9.86 -13.14
N SER A 5 7.95 10.16 -12.80
CA SER A 5 7.68 10.63 -11.48
C SER A 5 7.86 9.51 -10.50
N THR A 6 8.67 9.71 -9.52
CA THR A 6 8.87 8.71 -8.52
C THR A 6 7.74 8.67 -7.54
N ASP A 7 6.89 9.66 -7.55
CA ASP A 7 5.76 9.66 -6.65
C ASP A 7 4.62 8.87 -7.16
N GLN A 8 4.62 8.53 -8.43
CA GLN A 8 3.51 7.80 -8.96
C GLN A 8 3.66 6.34 -8.72
N PRO A 9 2.64 5.67 -8.23
CA PRO A 9 2.68 4.23 -8.21
C PRO A 9 2.88 3.74 -9.63
N ASN A 10 3.65 2.73 -9.77
CA ASN A 10 3.87 2.19 -11.07
C ASN A 10 2.70 1.32 -11.44
N ALA A 11 1.82 1.88 -12.19
CA ALA A 11 0.62 1.16 -12.55
C ALA A 11 0.69 0.62 -13.94
N GLY A 12 1.87 0.47 -14.45
CA GLY A 12 1.98 0.06 -15.82
C GLY A 12 1.46 -1.32 -16.09
N ALA A 13 1.41 -2.15 -15.10
CA ALA A 13 0.94 -3.46 -15.34
C ALA A 13 -0.44 -3.59 -14.79
N ALA A 14 -1.34 -3.51 -15.61
CA ALA A 14 -2.69 -3.96 -15.42
C ALA A 14 -3.22 -3.88 -14.00
N GLY A 15 -3.28 -2.73 -13.46
CA GLY A 15 -3.94 -2.56 -12.19
C GLY A 15 -3.11 -2.93 -10.97
N GLU A 16 -1.82 -2.99 -11.13
CA GLU A 16 -0.94 -3.19 -9.99
C GLU A 16 -0.10 -1.97 -9.75
N ALA A 17 0.05 -1.60 -8.48
CA ALA A 17 0.88 -0.48 -8.10
C ALA A 17 1.68 -0.85 -6.87
N SER A 18 2.77 -0.14 -6.63
CA SER A 18 3.57 -0.43 -5.44
C SER A 18 3.97 0.87 -4.77
N LEU A 19 4.18 0.80 -3.46
CA LEU A 19 4.45 1.97 -2.64
C LEU A 19 5.39 1.54 -1.52
N ASP A 20 6.44 2.31 -1.32
CA ASP A 20 7.39 2.03 -0.25
C ASP A 20 7.16 3.01 0.89
N LEU A 21 6.68 2.48 1.99
CA LEU A 21 6.40 3.28 3.17
C LEU A 21 7.27 2.89 4.36
N CYS A 22 8.39 2.22 4.11
CA CYS A 22 9.31 1.89 5.18
C CYS A 22 9.79 3.18 5.85
N GLY A 23 9.76 3.19 7.17
CA GLY A 23 10.15 4.37 7.92
C GLY A 23 9.11 5.46 7.99
N THR A 24 7.97 5.28 7.37
CA THR A 24 6.93 6.29 7.41
C THR A 24 6.14 6.18 8.70
N PRO A 25 6.02 7.26 9.48
CA PRO A 25 5.31 7.17 10.76
C PRO A 25 3.81 7.09 10.59
N CYS A 26 3.15 6.58 11.62
CA CYS A 26 1.70 6.62 11.70
C CYS A 26 1.27 8.04 12.04
N PRO A 27 0.16 8.51 11.51
CA PRO A 27 -0.76 7.82 10.62
C PRO A 27 -0.48 8.06 9.14
N LEU A 28 0.67 8.61 8.81
CA LEU A 28 0.98 8.93 7.42
C LEU A 28 1.01 7.69 6.55
N ASN A 29 1.49 6.57 7.09
CA ASN A 29 1.52 5.35 6.31
C ASN A 29 0.10 4.93 5.89
N TYR A 30 -0.86 5.02 6.77
CA TYR A 30 -2.23 4.69 6.43
C TYR A 30 -2.80 5.68 5.41
N ILE A 31 -2.55 6.97 5.63
CA ILE A 31 -3.08 7.99 4.75
C ILE A 31 -2.53 7.83 3.34
N ARG A 32 -1.23 7.58 3.23
CA ARG A 32 -0.62 7.39 1.92
C ARG A 32 -1.14 6.15 1.22
N SER A 33 -1.32 5.08 1.96
CA SER A 33 -1.87 3.85 1.40
C SER A 33 -3.27 4.08 0.89
N LYS A 34 -4.09 4.78 1.67
CA LYS A 34 -5.45 5.05 1.28
C LYS A 34 -5.52 5.90 0.03
N LEU A 35 -4.71 6.94 -0.02
CA LEU A 35 -4.70 7.81 -1.19
C LEU A 35 -4.23 7.09 -2.44
N ALA A 36 -3.24 6.22 -2.29
CA ALA A 36 -2.77 5.44 -3.43
C ALA A 36 -3.84 4.49 -3.94
N LEU A 37 -4.59 3.87 -3.03
CA LEU A 37 -5.68 3.00 -3.42
C LEU A 37 -6.77 3.74 -4.17
N GLU A 38 -7.06 4.96 -3.75
CA GLU A 38 -8.12 5.73 -4.38
C GLU A 38 -7.80 6.09 -5.82
N LYS A 39 -6.53 6.05 -6.18
CA LYS A 39 -6.13 6.31 -7.55
C LYS A 39 -6.26 5.09 -8.43
N LEU A 40 -6.51 3.94 -7.86
CA LEU A 40 -6.62 2.71 -8.62
C LEU A 40 -8.07 2.40 -8.89
N GLU A 41 -8.29 1.55 -9.88
CA GLU A 41 -9.62 1.10 -10.18
C GLU A 41 -10.04 0.02 -9.21
N SER A 42 -11.34 -0.15 -9.08
CA SER A 42 -11.86 -1.20 -8.26
C SER A 42 -11.34 -2.55 -8.75
N GLY A 43 -10.88 -3.37 -7.84
CA GLY A 43 -10.31 -4.65 -8.17
C GLY A 43 -8.81 -4.61 -8.40
N ALA A 44 -8.21 -3.44 -8.46
CA ALA A 44 -6.77 -3.34 -8.63
C ALA A 44 -6.05 -3.60 -7.32
N TRP A 45 -4.79 -3.99 -7.43
CA TRP A 45 -3.98 -4.32 -6.25
C TRP A 45 -2.93 -3.26 -6.01
N LEU A 46 -2.71 -2.97 -4.73
CA LEU A 46 -1.64 -2.09 -4.28
C LEU A 46 -0.70 -2.90 -3.41
N GLN A 47 0.60 -2.80 -3.66
CA GLN A 47 1.61 -3.46 -2.87
C GLN A 47 2.30 -2.40 -2.03
N VAL A 48 2.29 -2.57 -0.72
CA VAL A 48 2.86 -1.59 0.19
C VAL A 48 3.89 -2.29 1.06
N ASP A 49 5.11 -1.78 1.08
CA ASP A 49 6.15 -2.28 1.97
C ASP A 49 6.27 -1.31 3.14
N LEU A 50 6.23 -1.83 4.34
CA LEU A 50 6.30 -0.97 5.51
C LEU A 50 6.85 -1.75 6.70
N ASP A 51 7.11 -1.03 7.77
CA ASP A 51 7.68 -1.63 8.97
C ASP A 51 6.67 -2.57 9.62
N ALA A 52 7.18 -3.70 10.08
CA ALA A 52 6.35 -4.67 10.78
C ALA A 52 5.95 -4.13 12.15
N GLY A 53 4.90 -4.70 12.70
CA GLY A 53 4.43 -4.34 14.03
C GLY A 53 3.28 -3.36 13.96
N GLU A 54 3.33 -2.32 14.78
CA GLU A 54 2.24 -1.37 14.85
C GLU A 54 1.92 -0.70 13.51
N PRO A 55 2.92 -0.26 12.73
CA PRO A 55 2.59 0.37 11.46
C PRO A 55 1.80 -0.54 10.53
N GLU A 56 2.21 -1.80 10.44
CA GLU A 56 1.49 -2.71 9.56
C GLU A 56 0.08 -2.96 10.07
N GLN A 57 -0.09 -3.07 11.37
CA GLN A 57 -1.40 -3.35 11.92
C GLN A 57 -2.36 -2.20 11.74
N MET A 58 -1.88 -0.98 11.92
CA MET A 58 -2.71 0.19 11.69
C MET A 58 -3.23 0.24 10.26
N VAL A 59 -2.35 0.00 9.31
CA VAL A 59 -2.74 0.04 7.92
C VAL A 59 -3.70 -1.10 7.59
N MET A 60 -3.39 -2.31 8.08
CA MET A 60 -4.25 -3.45 7.82
C MET A 60 -5.65 -3.25 8.36
N VAL A 61 -5.75 -2.82 9.61
CA VAL A 61 -7.05 -2.65 10.23
C VAL A 61 -7.84 -1.55 9.53
N GLY A 62 -7.18 -0.42 9.28
CA GLY A 62 -7.85 0.70 8.65
C GLY A 62 -8.38 0.38 7.27
N LEU A 63 -7.58 -0.34 6.47
CA LEU A 63 -8.01 -0.65 5.12
C LEU A 63 -9.06 -1.76 5.09
N ARG A 64 -8.96 -2.71 6.00
CA ARG A 64 -10.01 -3.73 6.10
C ARG A 64 -11.31 -3.12 6.53
N ASP A 65 -11.27 -2.18 7.46
CA ASP A 65 -12.49 -1.49 7.89
C ASP A 65 -13.12 -0.71 6.76
N ALA A 66 -12.30 -0.24 5.83
CA ALA A 66 -12.80 0.48 4.66
C ALA A 66 -13.34 -0.46 3.58
N GLY A 67 -13.27 -1.76 3.80
CA GLY A 67 -13.84 -2.72 2.87
C GLY A 67 -12.86 -3.31 1.89
N HIS A 68 -11.59 -3.00 2.01
CA HIS A 68 -10.60 -3.54 1.08
C HIS A 68 -10.07 -4.87 1.57
N ARG A 69 -9.56 -5.65 0.64
CA ARG A 69 -8.94 -6.92 0.97
C ARG A 69 -7.47 -6.68 1.24
N VAL A 70 -6.96 -7.17 2.36
CA VAL A 70 -5.57 -6.97 2.73
C VAL A 70 -4.93 -8.32 3.01
N GLU A 71 -3.81 -8.58 2.35
CA GLU A 71 -3.02 -9.79 2.57
C GLU A 71 -1.63 -9.38 3.04
N ARG A 72 -1.09 -10.15 3.97
CA ARG A 72 0.19 -9.84 4.56
C ARG A 72 1.22 -10.86 4.11
N GLU A 73 2.39 -10.36 3.77
CA GLU A 73 3.48 -11.22 3.31
C GLU A 73 4.78 -10.73 3.96
N PRO A 74 5.46 -11.56 4.75
CA PRO A 74 6.74 -11.13 5.31
C PRO A 74 7.76 -10.96 4.20
N LEU A 75 8.48 -9.87 4.24
CA LEU A 75 9.45 -9.58 3.20
C LEU A 75 10.86 -9.82 3.70
N GLN A 76 11.18 -9.31 4.87
CA GLN A 76 12.46 -9.55 5.52
C GLN A 76 12.25 -9.17 6.99
N PRO A 77 13.24 -9.48 7.86
CA PRO A 77 13.06 -9.15 9.28
C PRO A 77 12.75 -7.68 9.46
N GLY A 78 11.63 -7.40 10.13
CA GLY A 78 11.21 -6.05 10.42
C GLY A 78 10.46 -5.34 9.30
N ILE A 79 10.31 -5.96 8.14
CA ILE A 79 9.63 -5.36 7.00
C ILE A 79 8.59 -6.32 6.48
N VAL A 80 7.38 -5.83 6.26
CA VAL A 80 6.33 -6.65 5.68
C VAL A 80 5.80 -5.98 4.43
N ARG A 81 5.25 -6.80 3.58
CA ARG A 81 4.58 -6.35 2.37
C ARG A 81 3.10 -6.62 2.52
N LEU A 82 2.31 -5.60 2.33
CA LEU A 82 0.86 -5.75 2.31
C LEU A 82 0.39 -5.67 0.89
N ARG A 83 -0.46 -6.59 0.52
CA ARG A 83 -1.09 -6.56 -0.80
C ARG A 83 -2.55 -6.25 -0.57
N ILE A 84 -2.98 -5.14 -1.14
CA ILE A 84 -4.30 -4.61 -0.86
C ILE A 84 -5.07 -4.52 -2.16
N ARG A 85 -6.23 -5.14 -2.17
CA ARG A 85 -7.11 -5.06 -3.33
C ARG A 85 -8.17 -4.02 -3.06
N ARG A 86 -8.34 -3.12 -3.99
CA ARG A 86 -9.35 -2.10 -3.83
C ARG A 86 -10.72 -2.68 -4.10
N ASP A 87 -11.53 -2.73 -3.06
CA ASP A 87 -12.88 -3.26 -3.15
C ASP A 87 -13.94 -2.22 -2.82
N GLY A 88 -13.51 -1.06 -2.45
CA GLY A 88 -14.47 -0.03 -2.03
C GLY A 88 -14.73 1.06 -3.03
#